data_177cb54afa60a07616927069077ad74c
#
_entry.id   177cb54afa60a07616927069077ad74c
#
_cell.length_a   1.000
_cell.length_b   1.000
_cell.length_c   1.000
_cell.angle_alpha   90.00
_cell.angle_beta   90.00
_cell.angle_gamma   90.00
#
_symmetry.space_group_name_H-M   'P 1'
#
loop_
_entity.id
_entity.type
_entity.pdbx_description
1 polymer ?
#
loop_
_entity_poly.entity_id
_entity_poly.type
_entity_poly.pdbx_seq_one_letter_code
_entity_poly.pdbx_strand_id
1 'polypeptide(L)'
;MKNRKDEHIRYALEHRSEYNSFDEVELIHCSIPKYNLEEIELKTQFAGCEFEVPFFINAITGGSENAKKINQKLARVASECGLLFVTGSYSAALKNVGDDSFEIVKRENPGLKLATNIGIDKNFTAGIKAVEALDPLFLQVHVNLMQELIMSEGSRNFREWENNLREFARNIEVPIVLKEVGFGMTENTVKKGLELGIKTFDISGRGGTSFAFIENMRRENGLHYLDNWGQTTVSCLLNLKDYVDKVEIIASGGVRNPLDIVKSLVLGARAVGISKVILELVVKYEVEKVIEILESWKNECRMIMCALNARNIRELRNVKYVLYGKTLEFAIQQK
;
A
#
# COMPACT_ATOMS: atom_id res chain seq x y z
N MET A 1 -21.67 -21.03 4.36
CA MET A 1 -20.24 -20.96 3.99
C MET A 1 -19.64 -19.72 4.64
N LYS A 2 -18.46 -19.81 5.24
CA LYS A 2 -17.75 -18.60 5.74
C LYS A 2 -17.34 -17.76 4.53
N ASN A 3 -17.60 -16.46 4.57
CA ASN A 3 -17.20 -15.55 3.50
C ASN A 3 -15.67 -15.43 3.51
N ARG A 4 -15.01 -15.71 2.37
CA ARG A 4 -13.54 -15.62 2.20
C ARG A 4 -12.99 -14.25 2.63
N LYS A 5 -13.72 -13.16 2.37
CA LYS A 5 -13.28 -11.80 2.71
C LYS A 5 -13.27 -11.58 4.22
N ASP A 6 -14.22 -12.14 4.94
CA ASP A 6 -14.26 -12.06 6.41
C ASP A 6 -13.15 -12.90 7.04
N GLU A 7 -12.78 -14.05 6.45
CA GLU A 7 -11.61 -14.83 6.86
C GLU A 7 -10.32 -14.04 6.65
N HIS A 8 -10.17 -13.35 5.52
CA HIS A 8 -9.00 -12.49 5.27
C HIS A 8 -8.87 -11.39 6.32
N ILE A 9 -9.96 -10.70 6.67
CA ILE A 9 -9.98 -9.67 7.71
C ILE A 9 -9.54 -10.28 9.06
N ARG A 10 -10.15 -11.40 9.45
CA ARG A 10 -9.86 -12.07 10.72
C ARG A 10 -8.39 -12.45 10.83
N TYR A 11 -7.85 -13.18 9.85
CA TYR A 11 -6.47 -13.64 9.89
C TYR A 11 -5.46 -12.50 9.73
N ALA A 12 -5.81 -11.41 9.00
CA ALA A 12 -4.99 -10.22 8.96
C ALA A 12 -4.84 -9.55 10.33
N LEU A 13 -5.93 -9.54 11.13
CA LEU A 13 -5.93 -9.02 12.50
C LEU A 13 -5.21 -9.94 13.49
N GLU A 14 -5.28 -11.26 13.30
CA GLU A 14 -4.60 -12.26 14.15
C GLU A 14 -3.08 -12.31 13.89
N HIS A 15 -2.65 -12.13 12.64
CA HIS A 15 -1.23 -12.23 12.27
C HIS A 15 -0.38 -11.19 13.02
N ARG A 16 0.75 -11.62 13.57
CA ARG A 16 1.80 -10.75 14.13
C ARG A 16 3.13 -11.08 13.45
N SER A 17 3.75 -10.06 12.89
CA SER A 17 5.11 -10.21 12.35
C SER A 17 6.12 -10.10 13.48
N GLU A 18 7.00 -11.08 13.60
CA GLU A 18 8.10 -11.08 14.57
C GLU A 18 9.26 -10.16 14.17
N TYR A 19 9.31 -9.78 12.90
CA TYR A 19 10.40 -8.98 12.32
C TYR A 19 9.84 -7.84 11.48
N ASN A 20 10.39 -6.66 11.68
CA ASN A 20 10.11 -5.51 10.86
C ASN A 20 11.40 -4.79 10.45
N SER A 21 11.68 -4.73 9.16
CA SER A 21 12.92 -4.15 8.62
C SER A 21 13.08 -2.65 8.89
N PHE A 22 12.02 -1.93 9.21
CA PHE A 22 12.11 -0.53 9.65
C PHE A 22 12.86 -0.37 10.97
N ASP A 23 12.91 -1.40 11.82
CA ASP A 23 13.65 -1.36 13.08
C ASP A 23 15.18 -1.38 12.86
N GLU A 24 15.62 -1.81 11.67
CA GLU A 24 17.03 -1.85 11.26
C GLU A 24 17.46 -0.60 10.44
N VAL A 25 16.63 0.44 10.39
CA VAL A 25 16.94 1.72 9.75
C VAL A 25 17.00 2.80 10.83
N GLU A 26 18.14 3.45 10.99
CA GLU A 26 18.33 4.60 11.89
C GLU A 26 18.54 5.86 11.07
N LEU A 27 17.75 6.90 11.32
CA LEU A 27 17.89 8.20 10.67
C LEU A 27 18.82 9.09 11.47
N ILE A 28 19.75 9.77 10.78
CA ILE A 28 20.68 10.70 11.44
C ILE A 28 20.00 12.05 11.58
N HIS A 29 19.66 12.44 12.80
CA HIS A 29 19.00 13.70 13.10
C HIS A 29 19.95 14.91 13.10
N CYS A 30 19.39 16.10 13.04
CA CYS A 30 20.08 17.37 13.16
C CYS A 30 19.71 18.03 14.50
N SER A 31 20.72 18.30 15.34
CA SER A 31 20.50 18.93 16.66
C SER A 31 20.25 20.44 16.57
N ILE A 32 20.59 21.08 15.43
CA ILE A 32 20.37 22.51 15.17
C ILE A 32 19.65 22.62 13.82
N PRO A 33 18.31 22.56 13.81
CA PRO A 33 17.52 22.62 12.58
C PRO A 33 17.52 24.04 11.99
N LYS A 34 17.32 24.12 10.67
CA LYS A 34 17.19 25.38 9.94
C LYS A 34 15.74 25.87 9.86
N TYR A 35 14.78 24.95 10.01
CA TYR A 35 13.37 25.20 9.78
C TYR A 35 12.58 25.14 11.08
N ASN A 36 11.56 26.00 11.21
CA ASN A 36 10.54 25.86 12.23
C ASN A 36 9.50 24.80 11.83
N LEU A 37 8.75 24.30 12.81
CA LEU A 37 7.77 23.22 12.57
C LEU A 37 6.70 23.61 11.54
N GLU A 38 6.28 24.88 11.56
CA GLU A 38 5.24 25.40 10.65
C GLU A 38 5.71 25.51 9.19
N GLU A 39 7.02 25.53 8.94
CA GLU A 39 7.61 25.58 7.60
C GLU A 39 7.69 24.19 6.93
N ILE A 40 7.36 23.12 7.67
CA ILE A 40 7.47 21.75 7.16
C ILE A 40 6.23 21.38 6.32
N GLU A 41 6.48 21.04 5.07
CA GLU A 41 5.47 20.70 4.07
C GLU A 41 5.41 19.18 3.85
N LEU A 42 4.21 18.60 4.01
CA LEU A 42 3.96 17.16 3.79
C LEU A 42 3.46 16.84 2.39
N LYS A 43 3.26 17.85 1.54
CA LYS A 43 2.70 17.66 0.19
C LYS A 43 3.54 16.71 -0.65
N THR A 44 2.86 15.84 -1.39
CA THR A 44 3.48 14.92 -2.33
C THR A 44 2.66 14.80 -3.61
N GLN A 45 3.30 14.23 -4.65
CA GLN A 45 2.67 13.98 -5.94
C GLN A 45 3.03 12.58 -6.42
N PHE A 46 2.03 11.82 -6.87
CA PHE A 46 2.17 10.53 -7.54
C PHE A 46 0.92 10.19 -8.35
N ALA A 47 1.04 9.30 -9.31
CA ALA A 47 -0.04 8.91 -10.22
C ALA A 47 -0.77 10.11 -10.84
N GLY A 48 -0.02 11.19 -11.17
CA GLY A 48 -0.58 12.41 -11.76
C GLY A 48 -1.39 13.30 -10.81
N CYS A 49 -1.48 12.98 -9.51
CA CYS A 49 -2.30 13.70 -8.53
C CYS A 49 -1.46 14.28 -7.40
N GLU A 50 -1.93 15.40 -6.83
CA GLU A 50 -1.33 16.03 -5.66
C GLU A 50 -2.09 15.66 -4.38
N PHE A 51 -1.33 15.43 -3.30
CA PHE A 51 -1.85 15.06 -1.98
C PHE A 51 -1.22 15.91 -0.91
N GLU A 52 -2.02 16.32 0.08
CA GLU A 52 -1.58 17.21 1.19
C GLU A 52 -0.64 16.49 2.17
N VAL A 53 -0.68 15.15 2.19
CA VAL A 53 0.16 14.32 3.06
C VAL A 53 0.70 13.10 2.31
N PRO A 54 1.88 12.60 2.69
CA PRO A 54 2.55 11.53 1.96
C PRO A 54 2.10 10.12 2.37
N PHE A 55 1.01 9.98 3.10
CA PHE A 55 0.48 8.67 3.46
C PHE A 55 -1.02 8.59 3.21
N PHE A 56 -1.52 7.37 3.02
CA PHE A 56 -2.91 7.13 2.67
C PHE A 56 -3.41 5.77 3.14
N ILE A 57 -4.73 5.59 3.15
CA ILE A 57 -5.39 4.32 3.46
C ILE A 57 -5.34 3.44 2.21
N ASN A 58 -4.47 2.42 2.22
CA ASN A 58 -4.29 1.53 1.08
C ASN A 58 -5.34 0.41 1.06
N ALA A 59 -5.42 -0.30 -0.07
CA ALA A 59 -6.39 -1.36 -0.30
C ALA A 59 -6.44 -2.39 0.84
N ILE A 60 -7.61 -2.57 1.46
CA ILE A 60 -7.83 -3.49 2.58
C ILE A 60 -8.83 -4.56 2.21
N THR A 61 -10.12 -4.21 2.05
CA THR A 61 -11.21 -5.18 1.92
C THR A 61 -12.37 -4.69 1.07
N GLY A 62 -13.31 -5.58 0.75
CA GLY A 62 -14.54 -5.33 0.02
C GLY A 62 -15.20 -6.65 -0.35
N GLY A 63 -16.51 -6.65 -0.65
CA GLY A 63 -17.23 -7.83 -1.13
C GLY A 63 -17.86 -8.68 -0.02
N SER A 64 -18.15 -8.10 1.13
CA SER A 64 -19.00 -8.69 2.17
C SER A 64 -19.69 -7.59 2.99
N GLU A 65 -20.75 -7.93 3.72
CA GLU A 65 -21.45 -6.98 4.59
C GLU A 65 -20.56 -6.42 5.71
N ASN A 66 -19.68 -7.26 6.27
CA ASN A 66 -18.69 -6.81 7.25
C ASN A 66 -17.66 -5.87 6.61
N ALA A 67 -17.17 -6.20 5.40
CA ALA A 67 -16.28 -5.34 4.65
C ALA A 67 -16.92 -3.99 4.29
N LYS A 68 -18.23 -3.96 3.98
CA LYS A 68 -19.00 -2.74 3.75
C LYS A 68 -18.93 -1.79 4.95
N LYS A 69 -19.21 -2.28 6.16
CA LYS A 69 -19.16 -1.49 7.40
C LYS A 69 -17.74 -0.96 7.67
N ILE A 70 -16.73 -1.76 7.43
CA ILE A 70 -15.33 -1.34 7.57
C ILE A 70 -15.00 -0.25 6.54
N ASN A 71 -15.38 -0.43 5.29
CA ASN A 71 -15.15 0.54 4.22
C ASN A 71 -15.85 1.87 4.49
N GLN A 72 -17.07 1.87 5.05
CA GLN A 72 -17.77 3.10 5.46
C GLN A 72 -16.95 3.87 6.53
N LYS A 73 -16.48 3.17 7.58
CA LYS A 73 -15.63 3.79 8.61
C LYS A 73 -14.33 4.34 8.01
N LEU A 74 -13.63 3.55 7.19
CA LEU A 74 -12.38 3.94 6.54
C LEU A 74 -12.56 5.16 5.61
N ALA A 75 -13.63 5.18 4.81
CA ALA A 75 -13.93 6.27 3.90
C ALA A 75 -14.24 7.58 4.65
N ARG A 76 -15.01 7.50 5.75
CA ARG A 76 -15.27 8.65 6.62
C ARG A 76 -13.96 9.18 7.25
N VAL A 77 -13.13 8.30 7.80
CA VAL A 77 -11.81 8.68 8.34
C VAL A 77 -10.96 9.35 7.26
N ALA A 78 -10.88 8.76 6.07
CA ALA A 78 -10.10 9.31 4.97
C ALA A 78 -10.62 10.69 4.54
N SER A 79 -11.94 10.84 4.42
CA SER A 79 -12.59 12.10 4.03
C SER A 79 -12.31 13.20 5.04
N GLU A 80 -12.52 12.95 6.34
CA GLU A 80 -12.33 13.94 7.40
C GLU A 80 -10.84 14.29 7.60
N CYS A 81 -9.93 13.33 7.41
CA CYS A 81 -8.49 13.58 7.44
C CYS A 81 -7.92 14.08 6.10
N GLY A 82 -8.70 14.25 5.03
CA GLY A 82 -8.19 14.65 3.71
C GLY A 82 -7.19 13.65 3.10
N LEU A 83 -7.28 12.36 3.47
CA LEU A 83 -6.44 11.29 2.96
C LEU A 83 -7.03 10.68 1.68
N LEU A 84 -6.17 10.13 0.84
CA LEU A 84 -6.58 9.22 -0.20
C LEU A 84 -7.06 7.89 0.42
N PHE A 85 -8.16 7.35 -0.07
CA PHE A 85 -8.64 6.00 0.23
C PHE A 85 -8.58 5.12 -1.02
N VAL A 86 -7.96 3.96 -0.90
CA VAL A 86 -7.94 2.95 -1.97
C VAL A 86 -8.81 1.78 -1.56
N THR A 87 -9.82 1.45 -2.37
CA THR A 87 -10.70 0.30 -2.11
C THR A 87 -9.95 -1.02 -2.19
N GLY A 88 -10.46 -2.05 -1.54
CA GLY A 88 -10.05 -3.42 -1.83
C GLY A 88 -10.36 -3.81 -3.29
N SER A 89 -9.96 -5.03 -3.69
CA SER A 89 -10.14 -5.49 -5.07
C SER A 89 -11.59 -5.48 -5.50
N TYR A 90 -11.93 -4.67 -6.52
CA TYR A 90 -13.26 -4.56 -7.14
C TYR A 90 -13.72 -5.87 -7.81
N SER A 91 -12.79 -6.83 -7.99
CA SER A 91 -13.14 -8.18 -8.49
C SER A 91 -14.25 -8.87 -7.69
N ALA A 92 -14.48 -8.47 -6.45
CA ALA A 92 -15.58 -8.99 -5.63
C ALA A 92 -16.95 -8.48 -6.11
N ALA A 93 -17.08 -7.18 -6.39
CA ALA A 93 -18.31 -6.58 -6.92
C ALA A 93 -18.68 -7.16 -8.29
N LEU A 94 -17.69 -7.45 -9.15
CA LEU A 94 -17.93 -8.06 -10.46
C LEU A 94 -18.55 -9.46 -10.37
N LYS A 95 -18.39 -10.17 -9.24
CA LYS A 95 -18.96 -11.51 -9.02
C LYS A 95 -20.32 -11.47 -8.34
N ASN A 96 -20.60 -10.43 -7.56
CA ASN A 96 -21.81 -10.32 -6.74
C ASN A 96 -22.63 -9.14 -7.20
N VAL A 97 -23.63 -9.40 -8.07
CA VAL A 97 -24.58 -8.37 -8.51
C VAL A 97 -25.33 -7.83 -7.29
N GLY A 98 -25.28 -6.50 -7.09
CA GLY A 98 -25.91 -5.83 -5.95
C GLY A 98 -25.00 -5.61 -4.73
N ASP A 99 -23.73 -6.01 -4.80
CA ASP A 99 -22.74 -5.65 -3.77
C ASP A 99 -22.35 -4.17 -3.91
N ASP A 100 -22.84 -3.32 -3.02
CA ASP A 100 -22.54 -1.89 -2.97
C ASP A 100 -21.45 -1.53 -1.95
N SER A 101 -20.68 -2.54 -1.49
CA SER A 101 -19.62 -2.35 -0.48
C SER A 101 -18.47 -1.45 -0.94
N PHE A 102 -18.41 -1.15 -2.24
CA PHE A 102 -17.43 -0.25 -2.86
C PHE A 102 -18.04 1.12 -3.17
N GLU A 103 -19.22 1.15 -3.81
CA GLU A 103 -19.87 2.40 -4.22
C GLU A 103 -20.36 3.24 -3.05
N ILE A 104 -20.71 2.59 -1.93
CA ILE A 104 -21.19 3.26 -0.72
C ILE A 104 -20.18 4.27 -0.19
N VAL A 105 -18.87 4.01 -0.35
CA VAL A 105 -17.82 4.89 0.18
C VAL A 105 -17.83 6.26 -0.48
N LYS A 106 -18.06 6.31 -1.81
CA LYS A 106 -18.19 7.56 -2.56
C LYS A 106 -19.54 8.22 -2.35
N ARG A 107 -20.61 7.40 -2.33
CA ARG A 107 -21.98 7.89 -2.11
C ARG A 107 -22.14 8.64 -0.79
N GLU A 108 -21.51 8.14 0.29
CA GLU A 108 -21.56 8.77 1.62
C GLU A 108 -20.51 9.88 1.81
N ASN A 109 -19.47 9.90 0.98
CA ASN A 109 -18.38 10.88 1.06
C ASN A 109 -18.05 11.44 -0.33
N PRO A 110 -18.89 12.34 -0.90
CA PRO A 110 -18.75 12.80 -2.29
C PRO A 110 -17.41 13.50 -2.61
N GLY A 111 -16.76 14.11 -1.61
CA GLY A 111 -15.46 14.78 -1.75
C GLY A 111 -14.24 13.89 -1.51
N LEU A 112 -14.44 12.58 -1.26
CA LEU A 112 -13.37 11.66 -0.95
C LEU A 112 -12.40 11.51 -2.13
N LYS A 113 -11.11 11.69 -1.87
CA LYS A 113 -10.05 11.28 -2.79
C LYS A 113 -10.02 9.76 -2.83
N LEU A 114 -10.47 9.18 -3.93
CA LEU A 114 -10.70 7.74 -4.08
C LEU A 114 -9.83 7.16 -5.18
N ALA A 115 -9.25 5.99 -4.93
CA ALA A 115 -8.71 5.10 -5.95
C ALA A 115 -9.28 3.69 -5.78
N THR A 116 -9.19 2.88 -6.82
CA THR A 116 -9.70 1.51 -6.77
C THR A 116 -8.64 0.50 -7.16
N ASN A 117 -8.94 -0.78 -6.94
CA ASN A 117 -7.98 -1.86 -7.09
C ASN A 117 -8.61 -3.05 -7.84
N ILE A 118 -7.83 -3.70 -8.70
CA ILE A 118 -8.23 -4.90 -9.43
C ILE A 118 -7.06 -5.88 -9.56
N GLY A 119 -7.34 -7.18 -9.68
CA GLY A 119 -6.30 -8.18 -9.91
C GLY A 119 -5.83 -8.22 -11.36
N ILE A 120 -4.54 -8.46 -11.57
CA ILE A 120 -3.92 -8.63 -12.88
C ILE A 120 -4.49 -9.84 -13.67
N ASP A 121 -5.15 -10.77 -12.98
CA ASP A 121 -5.85 -11.92 -13.58
C ASP A 121 -7.13 -11.54 -14.34
N LYS A 122 -7.56 -10.28 -14.23
CA LYS A 122 -8.73 -9.75 -14.92
C LYS A 122 -8.35 -9.12 -16.26
N ASN A 123 -9.30 -9.09 -17.19
CA ASN A 123 -9.15 -8.35 -18.43
C ASN A 123 -9.39 -6.83 -18.19
N PHE A 124 -8.96 -6.01 -19.13
CA PHE A 124 -9.11 -4.55 -19.03
C PHE A 124 -10.58 -4.09 -18.97
N THR A 125 -11.52 -4.83 -19.56
CA THR A 125 -12.95 -4.53 -19.47
C THR A 125 -13.46 -4.54 -18.03
N ALA A 126 -12.91 -5.43 -17.19
CA ALA A 126 -13.21 -5.42 -15.76
C ALA A 126 -12.63 -4.18 -15.05
N GLY A 127 -11.48 -3.68 -15.51
CA GLY A 127 -10.91 -2.41 -15.06
C GLY A 127 -11.77 -1.21 -15.45
N ILE A 128 -12.26 -1.16 -16.70
CA ILE A 128 -13.18 -0.11 -17.15
C ILE A 128 -14.41 -0.05 -16.25
N LYS A 129 -15.04 -1.20 -15.96
CA LYS A 129 -16.20 -1.25 -15.04
C LYS A 129 -15.88 -0.70 -13.64
N ALA A 130 -14.70 -0.99 -13.11
CA ALA A 130 -14.29 -0.46 -11.81
C ALA A 130 -14.09 1.06 -11.86
N VAL A 131 -13.52 1.59 -12.95
CA VAL A 131 -13.32 3.03 -13.17
C VAL A 131 -14.66 3.73 -13.36
N GLU A 132 -15.57 3.21 -14.19
CA GLU A 132 -16.90 3.78 -14.39
C GLU A 132 -17.74 3.80 -13.11
N ALA A 133 -17.67 2.74 -12.29
CA ALA A 133 -18.46 2.64 -11.06
C ALA A 133 -17.97 3.61 -9.97
N LEU A 134 -16.66 3.83 -9.86
CA LEU A 134 -16.07 4.54 -8.74
C LEU A 134 -15.46 5.89 -9.11
N ASP A 135 -15.25 6.16 -10.41
CA ASP A 135 -14.60 7.38 -10.91
C ASP A 135 -13.35 7.73 -10.06
N PRO A 136 -12.35 6.83 -10.04
CA PRO A 136 -11.20 6.93 -9.18
C PRO A 136 -10.11 7.84 -9.76
N LEU A 137 -9.24 8.39 -8.90
CA LEU A 137 -8.06 9.16 -9.33
C LEU A 137 -7.05 8.28 -10.10
N PHE A 138 -6.95 7.01 -9.78
CA PHE A 138 -6.12 6.01 -10.46
C PHE A 138 -6.62 4.59 -10.20
N LEU A 139 -6.18 3.64 -11.00
CA LEU A 139 -6.46 2.22 -10.83
C LEU A 139 -5.19 1.48 -10.36
N GLN A 140 -5.25 0.84 -9.19
CA GLN A 140 -4.23 -0.13 -8.79
C GLN A 140 -4.50 -1.46 -9.49
N VAL A 141 -3.50 -1.98 -10.22
CA VAL A 141 -3.50 -3.35 -10.72
C VAL A 141 -2.57 -4.17 -9.84
N HIS A 142 -3.13 -5.09 -9.03
CA HIS A 142 -2.30 -5.88 -8.13
C HIS A 142 -1.83 -7.20 -8.75
N VAL A 143 -0.56 -7.52 -8.47
CA VAL A 143 0.07 -8.81 -8.72
C VAL A 143 0.14 -9.60 -7.41
N ASN A 144 -0.27 -10.86 -7.41
CA ASN A 144 -0.41 -11.67 -6.20
C ASN A 144 0.02 -13.13 -6.43
N LEU A 145 1.11 -13.32 -7.17
CA LEU A 145 1.59 -14.64 -7.60
C LEU A 145 1.68 -15.65 -6.45
N MET A 146 2.39 -15.29 -5.39
CA MET A 146 2.58 -16.20 -4.26
C MET A 146 1.29 -16.49 -3.49
N GLN A 147 0.40 -15.50 -3.37
CA GLN A 147 -0.93 -15.72 -2.80
C GLN A 147 -1.70 -16.76 -3.63
N GLU A 148 -1.74 -16.64 -4.95
CA GLU A 148 -2.41 -17.59 -5.85
C GLU A 148 -1.79 -18.99 -5.76
N LEU A 149 -0.46 -19.10 -5.66
CA LEU A 149 0.23 -20.38 -5.54
C LEU A 149 -0.03 -21.07 -4.19
N ILE A 150 -0.15 -20.31 -3.11
CA ILE A 150 -0.44 -20.87 -1.78
C ILE A 150 -1.92 -21.21 -1.64
N MET A 151 -2.81 -20.39 -2.17
CA MET A 151 -4.25 -20.57 -2.12
C MET A 151 -4.69 -21.87 -2.81
N SER A 152 -5.48 -22.72 -2.15
CA SER A 152 -5.93 -24.02 -2.67
C SER A 152 -6.68 -23.89 -3.98
N GLU A 153 -7.58 -22.90 -4.05
CA GLU A 153 -8.41 -22.54 -5.19
C GLU A 153 -7.77 -21.53 -6.14
N GLY A 154 -6.50 -21.17 -5.92
CA GLY A 154 -5.80 -20.14 -6.68
C GLY A 154 -5.42 -20.58 -8.09
N SER A 155 -5.16 -19.61 -8.95
CA SER A 155 -4.72 -19.86 -10.32
C SER A 155 -3.35 -20.56 -10.37
N ARG A 156 -3.14 -21.34 -11.42
CA ARG A 156 -1.84 -21.95 -11.78
C ARG A 156 -1.41 -21.55 -13.18
N ASN A 157 -2.18 -20.67 -13.86
CA ASN A 157 -1.86 -20.14 -15.17
C ASN A 157 -1.69 -18.62 -15.07
N PHE A 158 -0.49 -18.14 -15.35
CA PHE A 158 -0.07 -16.74 -15.23
C PHE A 158 0.39 -16.15 -16.58
N ARG A 159 0.24 -16.90 -17.67
CA ARG A 159 0.76 -16.51 -19.00
C ARG A 159 0.15 -15.22 -19.52
N GLU A 160 -1.12 -14.99 -19.20
CA GLU A 160 -1.84 -13.80 -19.65
C GLU A 160 -1.57 -12.53 -18.83
N TRP A 161 -0.87 -12.62 -17.70
CA TRP A 161 -0.67 -11.47 -16.81
C TRP A 161 0.05 -10.31 -17.48
N GLU A 162 1.11 -10.58 -18.23
CA GLU A 162 1.81 -9.53 -18.96
C GLU A 162 0.94 -8.90 -20.05
N ASN A 163 0.17 -9.70 -20.78
CA ASN A 163 -0.76 -9.20 -21.77
C ASN A 163 -1.89 -8.39 -21.14
N ASN A 164 -2.48 -8.89 -20.05
CA ASN A 164 -3.49 -8.15 -19.29
C ASN A 164 -2.95 -6.79 -18.82
N LEU A 165 -1.73 -6.76 -18.26
CA LEU A 165 -1.11 -5.52 -17.79
C LEU A 165 -0.89 -4.52 -18.95
N ARG A 166 -0.48 -5.01 -20.12
CA ARG A 166 -0.35 -4.22 -21.34
C ARG A 166 -1.68 -3.62 -21.78
N GLU A 167 -2.75 -4.42 -21.73
CA GLU A 167 -4.10 -3.97 -22.08
C GLU A 167 -4.64 -2.96 -21.06
N PHE A 168 -4.39 -3.15 -19.77
CA PHE A 168 -4.70 -2.13 -18.75
C PHE A 168 -4.00 -0.80 -19.06
N ALA A 169 -2.69 -0.84 -19.29
CA ALA A 169 -1.90 0.36 -19.56
C ALA A 169 -2.32 1.12 -20.84
N ARG A 170 -2.90 0.41 -21.83
CA ARG A 170 -3.33 1.00 -23.11
C ARG A 170 -4.77 1.51 -23.13
N ASN A 171 -5.67 0.85 -22.38
CA ASN A 171 -7.11 1.05 -22.56
C ASN A 171 -7.79 1.69 -21.34
N ILE A 172 -7.09 1.87 -20.22
CA ILE A 172 -7.62 2.56 -19.04
C ILE A 172 -7.19 4.03 -19.09
N GLU A 173 -8.16 4.92 -18.97
CA GLU A 173 -7.94 6.37 -19.08
C GLU A 173 -7.28 6.98 -17.84
N VAL A 174 -7.52 6.41 -16.67
CA VAL A 174 -6.87 6.88 -15.43
C VAL A 174 -5.47 6.27 -15.26
N PRO A 175 -4.54 6.91 -14.53
CA PRO A 175 -3.22 6.36 -14.29
C PRO A 175 -3.27 4.95 -13.69
N ILE A 176 -2.34 4.08 -14.12
CA ILE A 176 -2.18 2.73 -13.56
C ILE A 176 -1.07 2.74 -12.52
N VAL A 177 -1.38 2.18 -11.34
CA VAL A 177 -0.41 1.87 -10.29
C VAL A 177 -0.23 0.36 -10.22
N LEU A 178 0.95 -0.15 -10.57
CA LEU A 178 1.24 -1.58 -10.41
C LEU A 178 1.57 -1.88 -8.94
N LYS A 179 0.84 -2.81 -8.32
CA LYS A 179 0.92 -3.07 -6.88
C LYS A 179 1.22 -4.53 -6.58
N GLU A 180 2.12 -4.76 -5.65
CA GLU A 180 2.31 -6.05 -4.98
C GLU A 180 1.41 -6.12 -3.72
N VAL A 181 1.26 -7.30 -3.11
CA VAL A 181 0.29 -7.53 -2.02
C VAL A 181 0.92 -7.97 -0.69
N GLY A 182 2.23 -7.81 -0.53
CA GLY A 182 2.93 -8.11 0.72
C GLY A 182 4.11 -9.07 0.57
N PHE A 183 4.53 -9.37 -0.66
CA PHE A 183 5.73 -10.18 -0.95
C PHE A 183 6.91 -9.35 -1.47
N GLY A 184 6.68 -8.07 -1.74
CA GLY A 184 7.69 -7.16 -2.23
C GLY A 184 7.89 -7.21 -3.75
N MET A 185 8.14 -6.05 -4.34
CA MET A 185 8.35 -5.89 -5.76
C MET A 185 9.84 -5.81 -6.07
N THR A 186 10.28 -6.57 -7.07
CA THR A 186 11.67 -6.59 -7.51
C THR A 186 11.94 -5.58 -8.62
N GLU A 187 13.21 -5.25 -8.82
CA GLU A 187 13.68 -4.42 -9.95
C GLU A 187 13.19 -4.94 -11.30
N ASN A 188 13.21 -6.27 -11.53
CA ASN A 188 12.74 -6.86 -12.78
C ASN A 188 11.25 -6.57 -13.03
N THR A 189 10.43 -6.58 -11.98
CA THR A 189 9.00 -6.24 -12.10
C THR A 189 8.83 -4.77 -12.46
N VAL A 190 9.61 -3.87 -11.86
CA VAL A 190 9.60 -2.43 -12.17
C VAL A 190 10.05 -2.18 -13.60
N LYS A 191 11.14 -2.81 -14.06
CA LYS A 191 11.60 -2.74 -15.46
C LYS A 191 10.50 -3.15 -16.43
N LYS A 192 9.86 -4.29 -16.18
CA LYS A 192 8.75 -4.78 -17.00
C LYS A 192 7.57 -3.80 -17.03
N GLY A 193 7.19 -3.24 -15.88
CA GLY A 193 6.15 -2.22 -15.82
C GLY A 193 6.48 -0.96 -16.61
N LEU A 194 7.74 -0.50 -16.52
CA LEU A 194 8.24 0.65 -17.32
C LEU A 194 8.18 0.39 -18.82
N GLU A 195 8.55 -0.80 -19.29
CA GLU A 195 8.44 -1.20 -20.71
C GLU A 195 6.98 -1.14 -21.19
N LEU A 196 6.02 -1.32 -20.31
CA LEU A 196 4.59 -1.23 -20.58
C LEU A 196 4.01 0.19 -20.37
N GLY A 197 4.85 1.17 -20.01
CA GLY A 197 4.45 2.57 -19.83
C GLY A 197 3.95 2.92 -18.42
N ILE A 198 4.02 2.00 -17.46
CA ILE A 198 3.63 2.24 -16.07
C ILE A 198 4.75 3.00 -15.36
N LYS A 199 4.40 4.04 -14.62
CA LYS A 199 5.37 4.91 -13.92
C LYS A 199 5.25 4.87 -12.41
N THR A 200 4.15 4.36 -11.86
CA THR A 200 3.88 4.34 -10.42
C THR A 200 3.77 2.90 -9.92
N PHE A 201 4.53 2.58 -8.86
CA PHE A 201 4.67 1.23 -8.32
C PHE A 201 4.47 1.22 -6.81
N ASP A 202 3.48 0.46 -6.33
CA ASP A 202 3.30 0.16 -4.91
C ASP A 202 4.01 -1.17 -4.60
N ILE A 203 5.17 -1.08 -3.98
CA ILE A 203 6.09 -2.20 -3.80
C ILE A 203 5.63 -3.24 -2.78
N SER A 204 4.73 -2.89 -1.90
CA SER A 204 4.07 -3.74 -0.89
C SER A 204 4.92 -4.91 -0.37
N GLY A 205 5.91 -4.55 0.44
CA GLY A 205 6.85 -5.52 0.99
C GLY A 205 6.30 -6.30 2.19
N ARG A 206 7.01 -7.34 2.58
CA ARG A 206 6.74 -8.13 3.77
C ARG A 206 6.99 -7.32 5.04
N GLY A 207 6.16 -7.53 6.07
CA GLY A 207 6.26 -6.88 7.39
C GLY A 207 4.92 -6.45 7.99
N GLY A 208 3.85 -6.42 7.19
CA GLY A 208 2.49 -6.10 7.62
C GLY A 208 1.53 -7.28 7.49
N THR A 209 0.51 -7.16 6.66
CA THR A 209 -0.38 -8.26 6.29
C THR A 209 0.40 -9.32 5.53
N SER A 210 0.34 -10.58 5.96
CA SER A 210 0.90 -11.71 5.24
C SER A 210 -0.20 -12.52 4.57
N PHE A 211 -0.32 -12.41 3.24
CA PHE A 211 -1.24 -13.27 2.50
C PHE A 211 -0.79 -14.73 2.46
N ALA A 212 0.51 -15.01 2.61
CA ALA A 212 0.99 -16.38 2.78
C ALA A 212 0.41 -17.00 4.06
N PHE A 213 0.53 -16.33 5.20
CA PHE A 213 -0.08 -16.76 6.45
C PHE A 213 -1.60 -16.93 6.33
N ILE A 214 -2.29 -15.93 5.77
CA ILE A 214 -3.75 -15.95 5.63
C ILE A 214 -4.21 -17.16 4.81
N GLU A 215 -3.61 -17.42 3.66
CA GLU A 215 -3.99 -18.54 2.81
C GLU A 215 -3.58 -19.90 3.42
N ASN A 216 -2.47 -19.96 4.15
CA ASN A 216 -2.07 -21.15 4.91
C ASN A 216 -3.06 -21.49 6.03
N MET A 217 -3.58 -20.49 6.74
CA MET A 217 -4.61 -20.69 7.77
C MET A 217 -5.97 -21.15 7.18
N ARG A 218 -6.20 -20.97 5.89
CA ARG A 218 -7.38 -21.42 5.16
C ARG A 218 -7.23 -22.85 4.58
N ARG A 219 -6.01 -23.34 4.52
CA ARG A 219 -5.72 -24.69 4.00
C ARG A 219 -5.83 -25.73 5.11
N GLU A 220 -6.24 -26.95 4.74
CA GLU A 220 -6.17 -28.11 5.62
C GLU A 220 -4.70 -28.49 5.94
N ASN A 221 -3.84 -28.42 4.91
CA ASN A 221 -2.40 -28.66 5.04
C ASN A 221 -1.65 -27.38 4.62
N GLY A 222 -1.42 -26.46 5.58
CA GLY A 222 -0.74 -25.21 5.34
C GLY A 222 0.74 -25.37 4.97
N LEU A 223 1.22 -24.54 4.05
CA LEU A 223 2.63 -24.45 3.65
C LEU A 223 3.35 -23.41 4.52
N HIS A 224 3.34 -23.60 5.85
CA HIS A 224 3.80 -22.60 6.81
C HIS A 224 5.26 -22.19 6.67
N TYR A 225 6.10 -23.00 6.03
CA TYR A 225 7.46 -22.62 5.67
C TYR A 225 7.52 -21.46 4.65
N LEU A 226 6.39 -21.10 4.01
CA LEU A 226 6.25 -19.95 3.12
C LEU A 226 5.65 -18.70 3.79
N ASP A 227 5.26 -18.75 5.07
CA ASP A 227 4.61 -17.63 5.76
C ASP A 227 5.46 -16.35 5.74
N ASN A 228 6.78 -16.51 5.71
CA ASN A 228 7.77 -15.44 5.65
C ASN A 228 8.40 -15.26 4.26
N TRP A 229 7.79 -15.77 3.20
CA TRP A 229 8.27 -15.58 1.84
C TRP A 229 8.18 -14.13 1.39
N GLY A 230 9.16 -13.68 0.60
CA GLY A 230 9.20 -12.35 -0.01
C GLY A 230 10.21 -11.40 0.63
N GLN A 231 10.37 -10.24 -0.01
CA GLN A 231 11.28 -9.18 0.41
C GLN A 231 10.56 -8.19 1.34
N THR A 232 11.29 -7.63 2.29
CA THR A 232 10.75 -6.58 3.16
C THR A 232 10.59 -5.27 2.39
N THR A 233 9.76 -4.37 2.90
CA THR A 233 9.58 -3.04 2.31
C THR A 233 10.89 -2.27 2.21
N VAL A 234 11.73 -2.30 3.25
CA VAL A 234 13.03 -1.64 3.23
C VAL A 234 13.96 -2.28 2.20
N SER A 235 14.00 -3.61 2.10
CA SER A 235 14.81 -4.30 1.08
C SER A 235 14.38 -3.92 -0.34
N CYS A 236 13.08 -3.81 -0.59
CA CYS A 236 12.58 -3.36 -1.90
C CYS A 236 12.99 -1.92 -2.20
N LEU A 237 12.87 -1.00 -1.23
CA LEU A 237 13.29 0.40 -1.40
C LEU A 237 14.78 0.50 -1.70
N LEU A 238 15.62 -0.27 -1.01
CA LEU A 238 17.06 -0.31 -1.25
C LEU A 238 17.41 -0.86 -2.64
N ASN A 239 16.72 -1.89 -3.10
CA ASN A 239 16.88 -2.43 -4.45
C ASN A 239 16.46 -1.44 -5.55
N LEU A 240 15.51 -0.57 -5.26
CA LEU A 240 14.97 0.37 -6.22
C LEU A 240 15.58 1.78 -6.12
N LYS A 241 16.66 1.96 -5.32
CA LYS A 241 17.29 3.27 -5.10
C LYS A 241 17.69 3.98 -6.40
N ASP A 242 18.13 3.23 -7.43
CA ASP A 242 18.56 3.78 -8.73
C ASP A 242 17.37 4.08 -9.68
N TYR A 243 16.15 3.83 -9.20
CA TYR A 243 14.89 4.07 -9.92
C TYR A 243 14.09 5.25 -9.38
N VAL A 244 14.46 5.83 -8.22
CA VAL A 244 13.66 6.87 -7.54
C VAL A 244 13.41 8.14 -8.38
N ASP A 245 14.25 8.39 -9.37
CA ASP A 245 14.09 9.50 -10.31
C ASP A 245 13.44 9.08 -11.65
N LYS A 246 13.30 7.78 -11.89
CA LYS A 246 12.72 7.21 -13.12
C LYS A 246 11.25 6.82 -12.93
N VAL A 247 10.88 6.44 -11.71
CA VAL A 247 9.54 5.98 -11.35
C VAL A 247 9.06 6.62 -10.06
N GLU A 248 7.77 6.52 -9.82
CA GLU A 248 7.16 6.90 -8.56
C GLU A 248 6.97 5.65 -7.69
N ILE A 249 7.69 5.59 -6.56
CA ILE A 249 7.63 4.46 -5.65
C ILE A 249 6.68 4.79 -4.51
N ILE A 250 5.70 3.95 -4.28
CA ILE A 250 4.84 3.92 -3.11
C ILE A 250 5.36 2.80 -2.21
N ALA A 251 5.71 3.12 -0.97
CA ALA A 251 6.05 2.13 0.04
C ALA A 251 4.78 1.65 0.73
N SER A 252 4.61 0.35 0.86
CA SER A 252 3.59 -0.24 1.72
C SER A 252 4.05 -1.59 2.27
N GLY A 253 3.40 -2.07 3.33
CA GLY A 253 3.78 -3.27 4.05
C GLY A 253 4.69 -3.01 5.26
N GLY A 254 4.21 -3.32 6.46
CA GLY A 254 4.96 -3.20 7.70
C GLY A 254 5.09 -1.80 8.30
N VAL A 255 4.47 -0.79 7.72
CA VAL A 255 4.44 0.58 8.25
C VAL A 255 3.50 0.65 9.45
N ARG A 256 3.98 1.12 10.62
CA ARG A 256 3.29 1.05 11.92
C ARG A 256 2.97 2.43 12.50
N ASN A 257 3.74 3.46 12.15
CA ASN A 257 3.73 4.75 12.81
C ASN A 257 4.38 5.83 11.92
N PRO A 258 4.34 7.12 12.30
CA PRO A 258 4.97 8.22 11.57
C PRO A 258 6.47 8.07 11.30
N LEU A 259 7.22 7.43 12.19
CA LEU A 259 8.65 7.21 11.97
C LEU A 259 8.89 6.25 10.79
N ASP A 260 8.10 5.16 10.67
CA ASP A 260 8.18 4.24 9.53
C ASP A 260 7.75 4.94 8.22
N ILE A 261 6.78 5.87 8.29
CA ILE A 261 6.41 6.72 7.15
C ILE A 261 7.61 7.53 6.69
N VAL A 262 8.24 8.29 7.59
CA VAL A 262 9.40 9.14 7.25
C VAL A 262 10.59 8.31 6.79
N LYS A 263 10.88 7.15 7.41
CA LYS A 263 11.91 6.21 6.95
C LYS A 263 11.68 5.78 5.49
N SER A 264 10.42 5.47 5.14
CA SER A 264 10.06 5.11 3.76
C SER A 264 10.36 6.23 2.76
N LEU A 265 10.04 7.47 3.13
CA LEU A 265 10.28 8.67 2.30
C LEU A 265 11.79 8.97 2.16
N VAL A 266 12.57 8.83 3.23
CA VAL A 266 14.04 8.95 3.21
C VAL A 266 14.66 7.92 2.27
N LEU A 267 14.12 6.69 2.26
CA LEU A 267 14.58 5.60 1.39
C LEU A 267 14.08 5.74 -0.07
N GLY A 268 13.40 6.84 -0.41
CA GLY A 268 13.07 7.18 -1.79
C GLY A 268 11.61 7.00 -2.20
N ALA A 269 10.72 6.58 -1.31
CA ALA A 269 9.29 6.56 -1.60
C ALA A 269 8.74 7.98 -1.79
N ARG A 270 7.74 8.15 -2.68
CA ARG A 270 6.97 9.39 -2.83
C ARG A 270 5.77 9.43 -1.90
N ALA A 271 5.21 8.25 -1.60
CA ALA A 271 4.07 8.10 -0.70
C ALA A 271 4.11 6.76 0.03
N VAL A 272 3.27 6.63 1.06
CA VAL A 272 3.22 5.47 1.93
C VAL A 272 1.78 4.99 2.09
N GLY A 273 1.53 3.77 1.63
CA GLY A 273 0.23 3.11 1.76
C GLY A 273 0.15 2.29 3.05
N ILE A 274 -0.89 2.49 3.86
CA ILE A 274 -1.07 1.84 5.15
C ILE A 274 -2.40 1.10 5.16
N SER A 275 -2.36 -0.22 5.43
CA SER A 275 -3.56 -1.06 5.46
C SER A 275 -3.82 -1.61 6.87
N LYS A 276 -2.96 -2.51 7.34
CA LYS A 276 -3.21 -3.31 8.55
C LYS A 276 -3.42 -2.46 9.81
N VAL A 277 -2.54 -1.51 10.07
CA VAL A 277 -2.63 -0.68 11.28
C VAL A 277 -3.91 0.14 11.28
N ILE A 278 -4.30 0.70 10.13
CA ILE A 278 -5.54 1.48 10.04
C ILE A 278 -6.77 0.56 10.19
N LEU A 279 -6.72 -0.66 9.64
CA LEU A 279 -7.76 -1.68 9.89
C LEU A 279 -7.88 -2.00 11.38
N GLU A 280 -6.77 -2.22 12.07
CA GLU A 280 -6.76 -2.47 13.52
C GLU A 280 -7.37 -1.29 14.29
N LEU A 281 -7.07 -0.05 13.90
CA LEU A 281 -7.62 1.15 14.52
C LEU A 281 -9.14 1.24 14.34
N VAL A 282 -9.69 1.10 13.13
CA VAL A 282 -11.13 1.22 12.87
C VAL A 282 -11.96 0.06 13.43
N VAL A 283 -11.33 -1.08 13.70
CA VAL A 283 -11.96 -2.21 14.39
C VAL A 283 -11.97 -2.00 15.90
N LYS A 284 -10.93 -1.39 16.46
CA LYS A 284 -10.73 -1.21 17.89
C LYS A 284 -11.39 0.05 18.45
N TYR A 285 -11.45 1.13 17.68
CA TYR A 285 -11.89 2.44 18.14
C TYR A 285 -13.04 2.98 17.30
N GLU A 286 -13.76 3.96 17.88
CA GLU A 286 -14.72 4.75 17.11
C GLU A 286 -14.01 5.68 16.11
N VAL A 287 -14.74 6.10 15.07
CA VAL A 287 -14.18 6.85 13.94
C VAL A 287 -13.49 8.14 14.39
N GLU A 288 -14.09 8.87 15.34
CA GLU A 288 -13.56 10.12 15.88
C GLU A 288 -12.16 9.91 16.48
N LYS A 289 -11.97 8.82 17.23
CA LYS A 289 -10.65 8.50 17.82
C LYS A 289 -9.62 8.15 16.77
N VAL A 290 -10.01 7.48 15.70
CA VAL A 290 -9.10 7.17 14.58
C VAL A 290 -8.69 8.46 13.87
N ILE A 291 -9.61 9.40 13.66
CA ILE A 291 -9.33 10.72 13.10
C ILE A 291 -8.29 11.47 13.96
N GLU A 292 -8.50 11.55 15.28
CA GLU A 292 -7.52 12.18 16.19
C GLU A 292 -6.12 11.56 16.04
N ILE A 293 -6.03 10.24 15.96
CA ILE A 293 -4.75 9.53 15.79
C ILE A 293 -4.09 9.90 14.46
N LEU A 294 -4.83 9.89 13.35
CA LEU A 294 -4.24 10.17 12.04
C LEU A 294 -3.90 11.66 11.85
N GLU A 295 -4.65 12.57 12.48
CA GLU A 295 -4.28 13.99 12.56
C GLU A 295 -2.98 14.18 13.38
N SER A 296 -2.83 13.46 14.52
CA SER A 296 -1.58 13.45 15.27
C SER A 296 -0.41 12.96 14.40
N TRP A 297 -0.62 11.90 13.60
CA TRP A 297 0.42 11.37 12.71
C TRP A 297 0.93 12.39 11.69
N LYS A 298 0.08 13.26 11.18
CA LYS A 298 0.52 14.36 10.30
C LYS A 298 1.49 15.29 11.02
N ASN A 299 1.13 15.66 12.26
CA ASN A 299 1.99 16.53 13.07
C ASN A 299 3.29 15.84 13.46
N GLU A 300 3.23 14.55 13.84
CA GLU A 300 4.41 13.75 14.17
C GLU A 300 5.36 13.58 12.97
N CYS A 301 4.84 13.42 11.75
CA CYS A 301 5.66 13.44 10.53
C CYS A 301 6.39 14.78 10.39
N ARG A 302 5.69 15.93 10.61
CA ARG A 302 6.36 17.26 10.60
C ARG A 302 7.46 17.37 11.65
N MET A 303 7.19 16.91 12.87
CA MET A 303 8.19 16.91 13.96
C MET A 303 9.44 16.13 13.59
N ILE A 304 9.27 14.92 13.03
CA ILE A 304 10.39 14.08 12.60
C ILE A 304 11.17 14.75 11.46
N MET A 305 10.46 15.28 10.45
CA MET A 305 11.10 15.99 9.32
C MET A 305 11.85 17.23 9.77
N CYS A 306 11.32 18.00 10.73
CA CYS A 306 11.99 19.13 11.34
C CYS A 306 13.29 18.70 12.01
N ALA A 307 13.26 17.62 12.83
CA ALA A 307 14.44 17.05 13.47
C ALA A 307 15.47 16.50 12.47
N LEU A 308 15.04 16.16 11.25
CA LEU A 308 15.92 15.73 10.14
C LEU A 308 16.40 16.91 9.28
N ASN A 309 16.00 18.14 9.59
CA ASN A 309 16.32 19.35 8.84
C ASN A 309 15.87 19.24 7.36
N ALA A 310 14.69 18.67 7.13
CA ALA A 310 14.08 18.49 5.82
C ALA A 310 12.72 19.24 5.77
N ARG A 311 12.63 20.27 4.93
CA ARG A 311 11.44 21.10 4.80
C ARG A 311 10.28 20.40 4.06
N ASN A 312 10.62 19.54 3.11
CA ASN A 312 9.66 18.86 2.24
C ASN A 312 10.12 17.43 1.91
N ILE A 313 9.24 16.66 1.26
CA ILE A 313 9.49 15.25 0.93
C ILE A 313 10.75 15.07 0.05
N ARG A 314 11.01 16.03 -0.85
CA ARG A 314 12.20 15.95 -1.72
C ARG A 314 13.50 16.07 -0.94
N GLU A 315 13.54 16.92 0.09
CA GLU A 315 14.72 17.11 0.93
C GLU A 315 15.02 15.90 1.80
N LEU A 316 14.01 15.06 2.14
CA LEU A 316 14.22 13.81 2.87
C LEU A 316 15.20 12.86 2.18
N ARG A 317 15.32 12.91 0.85
CA ARG A 317 16.27 12.09 0.08
C ARG A 317 17.74 12.40 0.40
N ASN A 318 18.02 13.56 1.00
CA ASN A 318 19.37 13.98 1.41
C ASN A 318 19.70 13.57 2.85
N VAL A 319 18.72 13.05 3.60
CA VAL A 319 18.90 12.63 4.99
C VAL A 319 19.76 11.37 5.03
N LYS A 320 20.80 11.41 5.86
CA LYS A 320 21.67 10.26 6.09
C LYS A 320 20.98 9.25 6.99
N TYR A 321 21.24 7.99 6.74
CA TYR A 321 20.74 6.87 7.56
C TYR A 321 21.80 5.78 7.69
N VAL A 322 21.64 4.94 8.71
CA VAL A 322 22.45 3.76 8.98
C VAL A 322 21.55 2.53 8.91
N LEU A 323 22.08 1.45 8.37
CA LEU A 323 21.41 0.16 8.30
C LEU A 323 22.06 -0.82 9.28
N TYR A 324 21.25 -1.68 9.88
CA TYR A 324 21.69 -2.73 10.79
C TYR A 324 21.22 -4.10 10.33
N GLY A 325 21.73 -5.15 10.96
CA GLY A 325 21.23 -6.51 10.89
C GLY A 325 21.04 -7.06 9.47
N LYS A 326 19.97 -7.78 9.26
CA LYS A 326 19.64 -8.43 7.99
C LYS A 326 19.46 -7.44 6.84
N THR A 327 18.98 -6.24 7.12
CA THR A 327 18.79 -5.18 6.13
C THR A 327 20.14 -4.67 5.61
N LEU A 328 21.14 -4.53 6.48
CA LEU A 328 22.52 -4.17 6.08
C LEU A 328 23.16 -5.29 5.24
N GLU A 329 23.05 -6.54 5.69
CA GLU A 329 23.57 -7.71 4.95
C GLU A 329 22.98 -7.78 3.54
N PHE A 330 21.67 -7.58 3.43
CA PHE A 330 20.98 -7.52 2.14
C PHE A 330 21.51 -6.40 1.25
N ALA A 331 21.65 -5.18 1.80
CA ALA A 331 22.13 -4.02 1.03
C ALA A 331 23.58 -4.20 0.52
N ILE A 332 24.43 -4.92 1.26
CA ILE A 332 25.81 -5.23 0.85
C ILE A 332 25.81 -6.25 -0.30
N GLN A 333 24.97 -7.29 -0.23
CA GLN A 333 24.93 -8.37 -1.21
C GLN A 333 24.25 -7.97 -2.54
N GLN A 334 23.50 -6.87 -2.57
CA GLN A 334 22.85 -6.34 -3.78
C GLN A 334 23.67 -5.26 -4.50
N LYS A 335 24.90 -4.97 -4.03
CA LYS A 335 25.89 -4.13 -4.73
C LYS A 335 26.66 -4.93 -5.75
#